data_12118b0c41cb7ff46c2d0db9fef7295f
#
_entry.id   12118b0c41cb7ff46c2d0db9fef7295f
#
_cell.length_a   1.000
_cell.length_b   1.000
_cell.length_c   1.000
_cell.angle_alpha   90.00
_cell.angle_beta   90.00
_cell.angle_gamma   90.00
#
_symmetry.space_group_name_H-M   'P 1'
#
loop_
_entity.id
_entity.type
_entity.pdbx_description
1 polymer ?
#
loop_
_entity_poly.entity_id
_entity_poly.type
_entity_poly.pdbx_seq_one_letter_code
_entity_poly.pdbx_strand_id
1 'polypeptide(L)'
;MARIDFDDRTICNEYGSLYKKRNNELINSKEADINMIVGRRSNGKTYPTSTFDGVKRFIDSNYTDAFAYVRRYDSDLKAMQVDLFKGCIGNGWLSWYTKGKWNDIYYYRGKWYLRRLNDDHEVEEKMKNPVAYAFAINRCEAYKGPD
;
A
#
# COMPACT_ATOMS: atom_id res chain seq x y z
N MET A 1 -25.26 -7.38 4.13
CA MET A 1 -23.96 -6.67 4.11
C MET A 1 -23.25 -6.89 5.43
N ALA A 2 -21.98 -7.28 5.39
CA ALA A 2 -21.17 -7.40 6.59
C ALA A 2 -20.62 -6.03 6.99
N ARG A 3 -20.61 -5.75 8.29
CA ARG A 3 -20.06 -4.50 8.84
C ARG A 3 -18.86 -4.82 9.73
N ILE A 4 -17.76 -4.11 9.53
CA ILE A 4 -16.55 -4.25 10.33
C ILE A 4 -16.23 -2.88 10.94
N ASP A 5 -16.02 -2.86 12.26
CA ASP A 5 -15.71 -1.64 12.99
C ASP A 5 -14.20 -1.39 13.00
N PHE A 6 -13.78 -0.37 12.25
CA PHE A 6 -12.38 0.07 12.21
C PHE A 6 -11.98 0.95 13.39
N ASP A 7 -12.93 1.37 14.22
CA ASP A 7 -12.64 2.18 15.40
C ASP A 7 -12.24 1.35 16.64
N ASP A 8 -12.40 0.03 16.60
CA ASP A 8 -11.95 -0.85 17.68
C ASP A 8 -10.43 -0.91 17.74
N ARG A 9 -9.85 -0.27 18.74
CA ARG A 9 -8.40 -0.15 18.93
C ARG A 9 -7.89 -0.85 20.19
N THR A 10 -8.62 -1.82 20.67
CA THR A 10 -8.28 -2.52 21.91
C THR A 10 -7.04 -3.40 21.77
N ILE A 11 -6.69 -3.79 20.55
CA ILE A 11 -5.59 -4.70 20.27
C ILE A 11 -4.52 -3.98 19.44
N CYS A 12 -3.31 -3.88 19.98
CA CYS A 12 -2.18 -3.23 19.32
C CYS A 12 -0.97 -4.17 19.25
N ASN A 13 -0.10 -3.94 18.29
CA ASN A 13 1.17 -4.64 18.15
C ASN A 13 2.28 -3.66 17.77
N GLU A 14 3.51 -4.17 17.62
CA GLU A 14 4.69 -3.37 17.28
C GLU A 14 4.60 -2.66 15.93
N TYR A 15 3.77 -3.14 15.01
CA TYR A 15 3.58 -2.54 13.68
C TYR A 15 2.29 -1.73 13.58
N GLY A 16 1.80 -1.23 14.69
CA GLY A 16 0.59 -0.46 14.78
C GLY A 16 -0.48 -1.20 15.53
N SER A 17 -1.51 -1.66 14.87
CA SER A 17 -2.69 -2.16 15.53
C SER A 17 -3.11 -3.51 14.95
N LEU A 18 -3.22 -4.53 15.80
CA LEU A 18 -3.77 -5.81 15.39
C LEU A 18 -5.20 -5.70 14.87
N TYR A 19 -5.96 -4.69 15.33
CA TYR A 19 -7.31 -4.51 14.82
C TYR A 19 -7.29 -4.18 13.32
N LYS A 20 -6.29 -3.45 12.84
CA LYS A 20 -6.15 -3.13 11.41
C LYS A 20 -5.92 -4.39 10.59
N LYS A 21 -5.01 -5.25 11.05
CA LYS A 21 -4.72 -6.54 10.41
C LYS A 21 -5.95 -7.45 10.45
N ARG A 22 -6.56 -7.59 11.61
CA ARG A 22 -7.76 -8.42 11.80
C ARG A 22 -8.91 -7.95 10.91
N ASN A 23 -9.16 -6.65 10.84
CA ASN A 23 -10.23 -6.10 10.01
C ASN A 23 -9.95 -6.33 8.52
N ASN A 24 -8.71 -6.21 8.09
CA ASN A 24 -8.30 -6.54 6.73
C ASN A 24 -8.56 -8.02 6.41
N GLU A 25 -8.15 -8.93 7.29
CA GLU A 25 -8.40 -10.36 7.14
C GLU A 25 -9.89 -10.69 7.10
N LEU A 26 -10.71 -10.03 7.92
CA LEU A 26 -12.15 -10.20 7.92
C LEU A 26 -12.79 -9.72 6.60
N ILE A 27 -12.34 -8.59 6.06
CA ILE A 27 -12.79 -8.11 4.76
C ILE A 27 -12.49 -9.13 3.67
N ASN A 28 -11.24 -9.61 3.64
CA ASN A 28 -10.80 -10.56 2.61
C ASN A 28 -11.48 -11.92 2.74
N SER A 29 -11.86 -12.34 3.96
CA SER A 29 -12.57 -13.60 4.19
C SER A 29 -13.95 -13.66 3.55
N LYS A 30 -14.52 -12.51 3.18
CA LYS A 30 -15.83 -12.44 2.51
C LYS A 30 -15.75 -12.72 1.02
N GLU A 31 -14.57 -12.74 0.44
CA GLU A 31 -14.32 -13.02 -0.98
C GLU A 31 -15.18 -12.17 -1.93
N ALA A 32 -15.46 -10.93 -1.53
CA ALA A 32 -16.26 -10.01 -2.35
C ALA A 32 -15.40 -9.39 -3.45
N ASP A 33 -16.00 -9.21 -4.63
CA ASP A 33 -15.31 -8.57 -5.76
C ASP A 33 -15.01 -7.09 -5.48
N ILE A 34 -15.92 -6.42 -4.76
CA ILE A 34 -15.78 -5.01 -4.38
C ILE A 34 -16.01 -4.86 -2.89
N ASN A 35 -15.06 -4.22 -2.22
CA ASN A 35 -15.16 -3.87 -0.81
C ASN A 35 -15.23 -2.36 -0.65
N MET A 36 -16.24 -1.87 0.06
CA MET A 36 -16.37 -0.45 0.39
C MET A 36 -16.03 -0.23 1.85
N ILE A 37 -15.00 0.59 2.10
CA ILE A 37 -14.53 0.90 3.45
C ILE A 37 -14.85 2.36 3.74
N VAL A 38 -15.72 2.59 4.72
CA VAL A 38 -16.17 3.93 5.11
C VAL A 38 -15.86 4.14 6.58
N GLY A 39 -15.36 5.32 6.92
CA GLY A 39 -15.03 5.66 8.30
C GLY A 39 -14.42 7.04 8.39
N ARG A 40 -14.15 7.46 9.62
CA ARG A 40 -13.55 8.77 9.88
C ARG A 40 -12.14 8.85 9.29
N ARG A 41 -11.70 10.07 9.02
CA ARG A 41 -10.34 10.35 8.61
C ARG A 41 -9.37 9.86 9.69
N SER A 42 -8.23 9.33 9.27
CA SER A 42 -7.13 8.87 10.15
C SER A 42 -7.47 7.68 11.06
N ASN A 43 -8.52 6.92 10.79
CA ASN A 43 -8.82 5.71 11.56
C ASN A 43 -8.18 4.43 10.99
N GLY A 44 -7.21 4.58 10.10
CA GLY A 44 -6.37 3.47 9.66
C GLY A 44 -6.91 2.65 8.49
N LYS A 45 -7.70 3.26 7.62
CA LYS A 45 -8.23 2.56 6.43
C LYS A 45 -7.15 2.28 5.38
N THR A 46 -6.28 3.26 5.14
CA THR A 46 -5.27 3.19 4.08
C THR A 46 -4.13 2.22 4.40
N TYR A 47 -3.67 2.22 5.64
CA TYR A 47 -2.52 1.40 6.06
C TYR A 47 -2.72 -0.09 5.78
N PRO A 48 -3.81 -0.75 6.24
CA PRO A 48 -3.99 -2.18 5.98
C PRO A 48 -4.22 -2.50 4.52
N THR A 49 -4.89 -1.64 3.76
CA THR A 49 -5.14 -1.89 2.35
C THR A 49 -3.88 -1.76 1.50
N SER A 50 -3.07 -0.72 1.71
CA SER A 50 -1.83 -0.55 0.98
C SER A 50 -0.76 -1.56 1.41
N THR A 51 -0.71 -1.93 2.69
CA THR A 51 0.32 -2.82 3.23
C THR A 51 -0.02 -4.29 3.01
N PHE A 52 -1.21 -4.74 3.45
CA PHE A 52 -1.56 -6.17 3.43
C PHE A 52 -2.19 -6.61 2.11
N ASP A 53 -3.07 -5.81 1.52
CA ASP A 53 -3.64 -6.13 0.21
C ASP A 53 -2.75 -5.72 -0.94
N GLY A 54 -1.87 -4.74 -0.72
CA GLY A 54 -0.95 -4.22 -1.73
C GLY A 54 0.43 -4.86 -1.66
N VAL A 55 1.28 -4.33 -0.77
CA VAL A 55 2.71 -4.72 -0.72
C VAL A 55 2.91 -6.19 -0.36
N LYS A 56 2.21 -6.68 0.67
CA LYS A 56 2.31 -8.08 1.08
C LYS A 56 1.93 -9.02 -0.05
N ARG A 57 0.82 -8.75 -0.71
CA ARG A 57 0.35 -9.56 -1.84
C ARG A 57 1.35 -9.54 -3.00
N PHE A 58 1.93 -8.39 -3.30
CA PHE A 58 2.97 -8.27 -4.32
C PHE A 58 4.19 -9.14 -4.01
N ILE A 59 4.66 -9.11 -2.77
CA ILE A 59 5.81 -9.94 -2.34
C ILE A 59 5.45 -11.42 -2.37
N ASP A 60 4.28 -11.79 -1.84
CA ASP A 60 3.84 -13.20 -1.77
C ASP A 60 3.60 -13.82 -3.15
N SER A 61 3.25 -13.00 -4.15
CA SER A 61 3.05 -13.45 -5.53
C SER A 61 4.33 -13.54 -6.35
N ASN A 62 5.49 -13.48 -5.72
CA ASN A 62 6.79 -13.44 -6.37
C ASN A 62 6.94 -12.20 -7.28
N TYR A 63 6.47 -11.04 -6.77
CA TYR A 63 6.61 -9.73 -7.41
C TYR A 63 5.83 -9.60 -8.73
N THR A 64 4.70 -10.29 -8.83
CA THR A 64 3.86 -10.24 -10.04
C THR A 64 2.55 -9.47 -9.86
N ASP A 65 1.97 -9.47 -8.66
CA ASP A 65 0.64 -8.89 -8.40
C ASP A 65 0.74 -7.44 -7.92
N ALA A 66 1.00 -6.52 -8.85
CA ALA A 66 0.97 -5.09 -8.56
C ALA A 66 -0.48 -4.60 -8.37
N PHE A 67 -0.65 -3.48 -7.68
CA PHE A 67 -1.97 -2.87 -7.51
C PHE A 67 -2.01 -1.45 -8.09
N ALA A 68 -3.22 -0.94 -8.30
CA ALA A 68 -3.44 0.43 -8.76
C ALA A 68 -3.95 1.29 -7.61
N TYR A 69 -3.29 2.41 -7.37
CA TYR A 69 -3.74 3.44 -6.46
C TYR A 69 -4.43 4.54 -7.27
N VAL A 70 -5.73 4.70 -7.06
CA VAL A 70 -6.55 5.59 -7.89
C VAL A 70 -7.08 6.75 -7.05
N ARG A 71 -6.86 7.97 -7.52
CA ARG A 71 -7.42 9.18 -6.92
C ARG A 71 -8.19 9.94 -7.98
N ARG A 72 -9.06 10.84 -7.53
CA ARG A 72 -9.86 11.65 -8.43
C ARG A 72 -9.03 12.67 -9.20
N TYR A 73 -8.08 13.32 -8.51
CA TYR A 73 -7.27 14.41 -9.06
C TYR A 73 -5.78 14.13 -8.95
N ASP A 74 -5.01 14.63 -9.92
CA ASP A 74 -3.55 14.58 -9.91
C ASP A 74 -2.93 15.19 -8.66
N SER A 75 -3.49 16.30 -8.18
CA SER A 75 -2.99 16.98 -6.98
C SER A 75 -3.02 16.07 -5.76
N ASP A 76 -3.99 15.18 -5.67
CA ASP A 76 -4.08 14.20 -4.59
C ASP A 76 -2.97 13.14 -4.67
N LEU A 77 -2.60 12.75 -5.91
CA LEU A 77 -1.52 11.79 -6.13
C LEU A 77 -0.17 12.34 -5.71
N LYS A 78 0.10 13.63 -5.93
CA LYS A 78 1.37 14.27 -5.55
C LYS A 78 1.65 14.13 -4.05
N ALA A 79 0.62 14.34 -3.23
CA ALA A 79 0.76 14.18 -1.78
C ALA A 79 1.08 12.72 -1.40
N MET A 80 0.54 11.76 -2.13
CA MET A 80 0.67 10.34 -1.83
C MET A 80 1.95 9.69 -2.40
N GLN A 81 2.73 10.40 -3.22
CA GLN A 81 3.98 9.86 -3.76
C GLN A 81 4.93 9.37 -2.67
N VAL A 82 5.00 10.09 -1.57
CA VAL A 82 5.84 9.75 -0.41
C VAL A 82 5.00 9.10 0.70
N ASP A 83 3.78 9.57 0.91
CA ASP A 83 3.00 9.24 2.10
C ASP A 83 2.31 7.88 2.05
N LEU A 84 2.04 7.33 0.86
CA LEU A 84 1.24 6.10 0.74
C LEU A 84 1.84 4.93 1.52
N PHE A 85 3.15 4.75 1.46
CA PHE A 85 3.86 3.65 2.11
C PHE A 85 4.67 4.07 3.34
N LYS A 86 4.55 5.32 3.74
CA LYS A 86 5.31 5.87 4.88
C LYS A 86 5.10 5.06 6.16
N GLY A 87 3.89 4.59 6.39
CA GLY A 87 3.57 3.81 7.59
C GLY A 87 4.32 2.48 7.66
N CYS A 88 4.26 1.68 6.59
CA CYS A 88 4.89 0.36 6.59
C CYS A 88 6.42 0.41 6.51
N ILE A 89 6.97 1.49 5.96
CA ILE A 89 8.42 1.73 5.96
C ILE A 89 8.87 2.19 7.35
N GLY A 90 8.21 3.20 7.89
CA GLY A 90 8.60 3.85 9.13
C GLY A 90 8.48 2.98 10.38
N ASN A 91 7.52 2.08 10.42
CA ASN A 91 7.35 1.17 11.55
C ASN A 91 8.20 -0.12 11.44
N GLY A 92 8.97 -0.27 10.36
CA GLY A 92 9.84 -1.43 10.16
C GLY A 92 9.16 -2.68 9.60
N TRP A 93 7.87 -2.60 9.28
CA TRP A 93 7.15 -3.78 8.77
C TRP A 93 7.75 -4.35 7.48
N LEU A 94 8.08 -3.48 6.52
CA LEU A 94 8.61 -3.91 5.22
C LEU A 94 9.93 -4.67 5.40
N SER A 95 10.86 -4.12 6.16
CA SER A 95 12.14 -4.76 6.45
C SER A 95 11.96 -6.09 7.19
N TRP A 96 11.09 -6.10 8.19
CA TRP A 96 10.79 -7.30 8.96
C TRP A 96 10.17 -8.40 8.08
N TYR A 97 9.16 -8.05 7.29
CA TYR A 97 8.44 -9.02 6.45
C TYR A 97 9.31 -9.63 5.37
N THR A 98 10.21 -8.83 4.79
CA THR A 98 11.13 -9.27 3.73
C THR A 98 12.47 -9.78 4.26
N LYS A 99 12.63 -9.88 5.59
CA LYS A 99 13.86 -10.31 6.26
C LYS A 99 15.06 -9.45 5.84
N GLY A 100 14.86 -8.16 5.72
CA GLY A 100 15.88 -7.18 5.36
C GLY A 100 16.15 -7.05 3.87
N LYS A 101 15.46 -7.77 3.02
CA LYS A 101 15.66 -7.69 1.57
C LYS A 101 15.23 -6.33 1.00
N TRP A 102 14.12 -5.79 1.48
CA TRP A 102 13.58 -4.49 1.07
C TRP A 102 13.27 -3.66 2.31
N ASN A 103 13.65 -2.39 2.30
CA ASN A 103 13.41 -1.48 3.42
C ASN A 103 12.89 -0.11 3.00
N ASP A 104 12.66 0.10 1.71
CA ASP A 104 12.15 1.37 1.20
C ASP A 104 11.29 1.15 -0.04
N ILE A 105 10.41 2.11 -0.30
CA ILE A 105 9.57 2.16 -1.50
C ILE A 105 9.66 3.57 -2.04
N TYR A 106 10.01 3.72 -3.32
CA TYR A 106 10.14 5.03 -3.94
C TYR A 106 9.20 5.18 -5.13
N TYR A 107 8.81 6.42 -5.39
CA TYR A 107 7.95 6.79 -6.51
C TYR A 107 8.79 7.25 -7.70
N TYR A 108 8.46 6.76 -8.88
CA TYR A 108 9.13 7.17 -10.12
C TYR A 108 8.17 7.03 -11.31
N ARG A 109 7.89 8.15 -11.97
CA ARG A 109 7.07 8.21 -13.20
C ARG A 109 5.75 7.43 -13.12
N GLY A 110 4.96 7.72 -12.10
CA GLY A 110 3.63 7.13 -11.95
C GLY A 110 3.59 5.74 -11.35
N LYS A 111 4.70 5.26 -10.80
CA LYS A 111 4.80 3.93 -10.23
C LYS A 111 5.61 3.94 -8.95
N TRP A 112 5.34 3.00 -8.05
CA TRP A 112 6.15 2.76 -6.86
C TRP A 112 6.95 1.48 -7.00
N TYR A 113 8.19 1.51 -6.52
CA TYR A 113 9.13 0.38 -6.60
C TYR A 113 9.74 0.10 -5.23
N LEU A 114 9.94 -1.19 -4.94
CA LEU A 114 10.72 -1.62 -3.78
C LEU A 114 12.20 -1.37 -4.03
N ARG A 115 12.91 -0.99 -2.97
CA ARG A 115 14.36 -0.88 -2.99
C ARG A 115 14.95 -1.18 -1.62
N ARG A 116 16.27 -1.43 -1.58
CA ARG A 116 17.02 -1.56 -0.34
C ARG A 116 18.06 -0.45 -0.27
N LEU A 117 18.05 0.25 0.86
CA LEU A 117 19.04 1.26 1.21
C LEU A 117 19.97 0.70 2.27
N ASN A 118 21.28 1.06 2.20
CA ASN A 118 22.24 0.76 3.26
C ASN A 118 22.13 1.77 4.43
N ASP A 119 22.97 1.63 5.45
CA ASP A 119 22.98 2.51 6.61
C ASP A 119 23.28 3.98 6.24
N ASP A 120 23.97 4.21 5.14
CA ASP A 120 24.28 5.54 4.62
C ASP A 120 23.18 6.09 3.69
N HIS A 121 22.02 5.41 3.61
CA HIS A 121 20.89 5.74 2.73
C HIS A 121 21.21 5.67 1.24
N GLU A 122 22.22 4.90 0.87
CA GLU A 122 22.56 4.63 -0.52
C GLU A 122 21.81 3.42 -1.04
N VAL A 123 21.42 3.45 -2.31
CA VAL A 123 20.65 2.35 -2.93
C VAL A 123 21.57 1.16 -3.22
N GLU A 124 21.27 0.01 -2.63
CA GLU A 124 21.98 -1.25 -2.89
C GLU A 124 21.30 -2.08 -3.98
N GLU A 125 19.98 -2.14 -3.96
CA GLU A 125 19.20 -2.96 -4.89
C GLU A 125 17.84 -2.34 -5.14
N LYS A 126 17.33 -2.50 -6.38
CA LYS A 126 15.99 -2.07 -6.79
C LYS A 126 15.25 -3.23 -7.42
N MET A 127 13.95 -3.35 -7.11
CA MET A 127 13.07 -4.31 -7.79
C MET A 127 12.66 -3.74 -9.15
N LYS A 128 12.75 -4.54 -10.20
CA LYS A 128 12.36 -4.14 -11.57
C LYS A 128 10.86 -3.94 -11.72
N ASN A 129 10.07 -4.81 -11.11
CA ASN A 129 8.62 -4.77 -11.23
C ASN A 129 8.05 -3.75 -10.25
N PRO A 130 7.14 -2.87 -10.69
CA PRO A 130 6.51 -1.93 -9.76
C PRO A 130 5.54 -2.64 -8.82
N VAL A 131 5.51 -2.20 -7.57
CA VAL A 131 4.55 -2.68 -6.58
C VAL A 131 3.17 -2.07 -6.79
N ALA A 132 3.13 -0.84 -7.30
CA ALA A 132 1.88 -0.11 -7.49
C ALA A 132 1.98 0.89 -8.63
N TYR A 133 0.82 1.20 -9.21
CA TYR A 133 0.64 2.20 -10.26
C TYR A 133 -0.25 3.34 -9.72
N ALA A 134 0.09 4.58 -10.06
CA ALA A 134 -0.69 5.75 -9.70
C ALA A 134 -1.56 6.21 -10.88
N PHE A 135 -2.87 6.37 -10.64
CA PHE A 135 -3.82 6.86 -11.63
C PHE A 135 -4.68 7.98 -11.06
N ALA A 136 -4.90 9.03 -11.87
CA ALA A 136 -5.89 10.06 -11.57
C ALA A 136 -7.04 9.98 -12.56
N ILE A 137 -8.27 9.95 -12.06
CA ILE A 137 -9.46 9.81 -12.91
C ILE A 137 -9.62 10.99 -13.86
N ASN A 138 -9.27 12.22 -13.42
CA ASN A 138 -9.36 13.42 -14.25
C ASN A 138 -8.40 13.42 -15.44
N ARG A 139 -7.49 12.45 -15.52
CA ARG A 139 -6.53 12.30 -16.61
C ARG A 139 -6.69 10.99 -17.36
N CYS A 140 -7.88 10.38 -17.30
CA CYS A 140 -8.07 9.06 -17.90
C CYS A 140 -7.79 9.01 -19.40
N GLU A 141 -7.97 10.11 -20.12
CA GLU A 141 -7.64 10.19 -21.55
C GLU A 141 -6.13 10.04 -21.80
N ALA A 142 -5.30 10.51 -20.87
CA ALA A 142 -3.84 10.39 -20.98
C ALA A 142 -3.34 8.94 -20.77
N TYR A 143 -4.17 8.07 -20.19
CA TYR A 143 -3.82 6.66 -19.96
C TYR A 143 -4.27 5.73 -21.07
N LYS A 144 -5.05 6.23 -22.01
CA LYS A 144 -5.44 5.47 -23.21
C LYS A 144 -4.25 5.41 -24.14
N GLY A 145 -3.91 4.23 -24.60
CA GLY A 145 -2.89 4.08 -25.62
C GLY A 145 -3.31 4.69 -26.96
N PRO A 146 -2.39 4.84 -27.90
CA PRO A 146 -2.75 5.26 -29.25
C PRO A 146 -3.70 4.23 -29.87
N ASP A 147 -4.71 4.75 -30.53
CA ASP A 147 -5.68 3.92 -31.23
C ASP A 147 -5.06 3.22 -32.44
#